data_427bf5c74fa6313f476578e3524ff57c
#
_entry.id   427bf5c74fa6313f476578e3524ff57c
#
_cell.length_a   1.000
_cell.length_b   1.000
_cell.length_c   1.000
_cell.angle_alpha   90.00
_cell.angle_beta   90.00
_cell.angle_gamma   90.00
#
_symmetry.space_group_name_H-M   'P 1'
#
loop_
_entity.id
_entity.type
_entity.pdbx_description
1 polymer ?
#
loop_
_entity_poly.entity_id
_entity_poly.type
_entity_poly.pdbx_seq_one_letter_code
_entity_poly.pdbx_strand_id
1 'polypeptide(L)'
;MFYLACISFNNKTYDENICYRNKYNKKVVYGSMLKIREIYPKESLIFIAEMNNTENKIEGIGLIKNVLLYNRKDKIHENTECNRYIYRGKYWLSRRQILEVDFEILNIFDDILFKGKSHLKNRIGIRIITDKLFIHWPSYDLITLKNKVKNVFLHYFQKKEEEYFEIIPNKQKLQKLKIKKKEQQEEEEYFEIIPKKKKIVKKEEEEEEEEYFEIIPKKQNLRIMYLKNI
;
A
#
# COMPACT_ATOMS: atom_id res chain seq x y z
N MET A 1 -11.22 2.17 -6.89
CA MET A 1 -11.86 0.91 -6.44
C MET A 1 -11.18 0.42 -5.17
N PHE A 2 -11.91 -0.08 -4.17
CA PHE A 2 -11.32 -0.59 -2.92
C PHE A 2 -12.00 -1.91 -2.50
N TYR A 3 -11.30 -2.67 -1.65
CA TYR A 3 -11.72 -3.98 -1.19
C TYR A 3 -11.78 -4.04 0.34
N LEU A 4 -12.60 -4.96 0.86
CA LEU A 4 -12.54 -5.40 2.24
C LEU A 4 -11.82 -6.75 2.29
N ALA A 5 -11.03 -6.93 3.33
CA ALA A 5 -10.32 -8.18 3.60
C ALA A 5 -10.28 -8.46 5.10
N CYS A 6 -9.84 -9.64 5.46
CA CYS A 6 -9.45 -9.96 6.84
C CYS A 6 -8.10 -10.66 6.88
N ILE A 7 -7.47 -10.59 8.04
CA ILE A 7 -6.29 -11.36 8.42
C ILE A 7 -6.53 -12.00 9.77
N SER A 8 -6.14 -13.27 9.94
CA SER A 8 -6.37 -14.03 11.17
C SER A 8 -5.14 -14.03 12.07
N PHE A 9 -5.36 -13.72 13.33
CA PHE A 9 -4.39 -13.82 14.41
C PHE A 9 -4.92 -14.73 15.52
N ASN A 10 -4.03 -15.34 16.28
CA ASN A 10 -4.25 -15.76 17.65
C ASN A 10 -3.62 -14.72 18.59
N ASN A 11 -3.77 -14.84 19.91
CA ASN A 11 -3.21 -13.87 20.86
C ASN A 11 -1.70 -13.68 20.65
N LYS A 12 -0.93 -14.76 20.52
CA LYS A 12 0.54 -14.68 20.31
C LYS A 12 0.89 -13.89 19.06
N THR A 13 0.32 -14.24 17.90
CA THR A 13 0.64 -13.57 16.63
C THR A 13 0.11 -12.15 16.56
N TYR A 14 -0.96 -11.84 17.28
CA TYR A 14 -1.43 -10.48 17.44
C TYR A 14 -0.46 -9.64 18.25
N ASP A 15 -0.01 -10.15 19.40
CA ASP A 15 0.98 -9.48 20.26
C ASP A 15 2.31 -9.25 19.53
N GLU A 16 2.81 -10.26 18.80
CA GLU A 16 3.98 -10.09 17.92
C GLU A 16 3.82 -8.93 16.93
N ASN A 17 2.66 -8.84 16.31
CA ASN A 17 2.34 -7.78 15.34
C ASN A 17 2.31 -6.41 16.02
N ILE A 18 1.66 -6.29 17.18
CA ILE A 18 1.61 -5.04 17.96
C ILE A 18 3.00 -4.64 18.47
N CYS A 19 3.77 -5.58 19.01
CA CYS A 19 5.16 -5.33 19.44
C CYS A 19 6.01 -4.79 18.28
N TYR A 20 5.89 -5.41 17.09
CA TYR A 20 6.60 -4.95 15.91
C TYR A 20 6.16 -3.53 15.51
N ARG A 21 4.86 -3.25 15.47
CA ARG A 21 4.32 -1.91 15.16
C ARG A 21 4.88 -0.85 16.10
N ASN A 22 4.87 -1.12 17.40
CA ASN A 22 5.35 -0.20 18.44
C ASN A 22 6.85 0.03 18.31
N LYS A 23 7.65 -1.04 18.19
CA LYS A 23 9.11 -0.99 18.05
C LYS A 23 9.57 -0.14 16.87
N TYR A 24 8.89 -0.23 15.73
CA TYR A 24 9.28 0.45 14.49
C TYR A 24 8.40 1.64 14.13
N ASN A 25 7.56 2.09 15.07
CA ASN A 25 6.61 3.20 14.88
C ASN A 25 5.77 3.05 13.59
N LYS A 26 5.23 1.86 13.36
CA LYS A 26 4.36 1.56 12.23
C LYS A 26 2.91 1.50 12.68
N LYS A 27 2.01 2.14 11.93
CA LYS A 27 0.56 2.08 12.24
C LYS A 27 -0.07 0.77 11.74
N VAL A 28 0.31 0.35 10.54
CA VAL A 28 -0.19 -0.87 9.89
C VAL A 28 0.96 -1.62 9.25
N VAL A 29 1.10 -2.88 9.62
CA VAL A 29 1.98 -3.82 8.95
C VAL A 29 1.40 -5.24 9.07
N TYR A 30 1.35 -5.96 7.97
CA TYR A 30 0.87 -7.34 7.94
C TYR A 30 1.88 -8.24 7.25
N GLY A 31 2.30 -9.27 7.96
CA GLY A 31 3.01 -10.40 7.40
C GLY A 31 2.02 -11.48 6.97
N SER A 32 2.27 -12.14 5.85
CA SER A 32 1.39 -13.15 5.30
C SER A 32 2.17 -14.29 4.65
N MET A 33 1.72 -15.53 4.85
CA MET A 33 2.24 -16.70 4.14
C MET A 33 1.88 -16.72 2.66
N LEU A 34 0.75 -16.09 2.30
CA LEU A 34 0.21 -16.08 0.95
C LEU A 34 0.12 -14.66 0.42
N LYS A 35 0.50 -14.48 -0.84
CA LYS A 35 0.30 -13.22 -1.56
C LYS A 35 -1.18 -12.96 -1.79
N ILE A 36 -1.60 -11.70 -1.74
CA ILE A 36 -2.92 -11.29 -2.23
C ILE A 36 -3.02 -11.68 -3.71
N ARG A 37 -4.14 -12.29 -4.10
CA ARG A 37 -4.33 -12.83 -5.46
C ARG A 37 -4.21 -11.73 -6.51
N GLU A 38 -3.62 -12.05 -7.66
CA GLU A 38 -3.34 -11.10 -8.74
C GLU A 38 -4.57 -10.56 -9.46
N ILE A 39 -5.73 -11.22 -9.28
CA ILE A 39 -7.02 -10.68 -9.75
C ILE A 39 -7.39 -9.34 -9.10
N TYR A 40 -6.77 -8.99 -7.95
CA TYR A 40 -6.95 -7.71 -7.29
C TYR A 40 -5.84 -6.76 -7.76
N PRO A 41 -6.19 -5.62 -8.40
CA PRO A 41 -5.21 -4.74 -9.02
C PRO A 41 -4.13 -4.27 -8.03
N LYS A 42 -2.90 -4.12 -8.53
CA LYS A 42 -1.83 -3.46 -7.77
C LYS A 42 -2.26 -2.05 -7.39
N GLU A 43 -1.78 -1.58 -6.23
CA GLU A 43 -2.08 -0.27 -5.66
C GLU A 43 -3.54 -0.04 -5.24
N SER A 44 -4.42 -1.02 -5.43
CA SER A 44 -5.79 -0.91 -4.90
C SER A 44 -5.77 -0.76 -3.38
N LEU A 45 -6.71 0.01 -2.85
CA LEU A 45 -6.89 0.18 -1.42
C LEU A 45 -7.61 -1.04 -0.84
N ILE A 46 -7.11 -1.54 0.28
CA ILE A 46 -7.70 -2.69 0.97
C ILE A 46 -7.83 -2.37 2.45
N PHE A 47 -9.06 -2.36 2.97
CA PHE A 47 -9.34 -2.33 4.39
C PHE A 47 -9.27 -3.75 4.94
N ILE A 48 -8.45 -3.97 5.95
CA ILE A 48 -8.19 -5.30 6.52
C ILE A 48 -8.70 -5.35 7.96
N ALA A 49 -9.74 -6.15 8.19
CA ALA A 49 -10.21 -6.47 9.53
C ALA A 49 -9.23 -7.45 10.20
N GLU A 50 -8.74 -7.09 11.38
CA GLU A 50 -7.80 -7.87 12.19
C GLU A 50 -8.58 -8.85 13.07
N MET A 51 -8.71 -10.09 12.62
CA MET A 51 -9.44 -11.15 13.33
C MET A 51 -8.59 -11.73 14.46
N ASN A 52 -9.06 -11.65 15.69
CA ASN A 52 -8.51 -12.42 16.81
C ASN A 52 -9.33 -13.72 16.97
N ASN A 53 -8.77 -14.82 16.51
CA ASN A 53 -9.45 -16.13 16.55
C ASN A 53 -9.59 -16.70 17.96
N THR A 54 -8.76 -16.27 18.90
CA THR A 54 -8.84 -16.67 20.30
C THR A 54 -10.04 -16.01 20.99
N GLU A 55 -10.21 -14.71 20.75
CA GLU A 55 -11.25 -13.89 21.35
C GLU A 55 -12.56 -13.86 20.54
N ASN A 56 -12.56 -14.42 19.33
CA ASN A 56 -13.69 -14.38 18.38
C ASN A 56 -14.23 -12.97 18.10
N LYS A 57 -13.33 -12.01 17.93
CA LYS A 57 -13.67 -10.61 17.61
C LYS A 57 -12.65 -10.01 16.66
N ILE A 58 -13.02 -8.90 16.02
CA ILE A 58 -12.00 -8.08 15.34
C ILE A 58 -11.41 -7.08 16.33
N GLU A 59 -10.09 -6.88 16.26
CA GLU A 59 -9.35 -5.95 17.13
C GLU A 59 -9.25 -4.55 16.53
N GLY A 60 -9.33 -4.45 15.23
CA GLY A 60 -9.26 -3.20 14.50
C GLY A 60 -9.35 -3.39 13.00
N ILE A 61 -9.23 -2.28 12.28
CA ILE A 61 -9.20 -2.26 10.81
C ILE A 61 -8.01 -1.42 10.35
N GLY A 62 -7.14 -1.99 9.53
CA GLY A 62 -6.04 -1.29 8.90
C GLY A 62 -6.32 -1.04 7.41
N LEU A 63 -5.81 0.08 6.87
CA LEU A 63 -5.87 0.39 5.45
C LEU A 63 -4.49 0.26 4.82
N ILE A 64 -4.38 -0.60 3.80
CA ILE A 64 -3.16 -0.78 3.01
C ILE A 64 -3.40 -0.45 1.54
N LYS A 65 -2.31 -0.23 0.81
CA LYS A 65 -2.27 -0.41 -0.66
C LYS A 65 -1.83 -1.84 -0.97
N ASN A 66 -2.38 -2.44 -2.04
CA ASN A 66 -1.95 -3.76 -2.54
C ASN A 66 -0.57 -3.67 -3.22
N VAL A 67 0.44 -3.34 -2.42
CA VAL A 67 1.85 -3.25 -2.83
C VAL A 67 2.68 -4.11 -1.90
N LEU A 68 3.42 -5.06 -2.49
CA LEU A 68 4.37 -5.89 -1.75
C LEU A 68 5.63 -5.09 -1.42
N LEU A 69 6.08 -5.22 -0.18
CA LEU A 69 7.40 -4.76 0.21
C LEU A 69 8.38 -5.92 0.08
N TYR A 70 9.37 -5.75 -0.78
CA TYR A 70 10.41 -6.77 -1.01
C TYR A 70 11.53 -6.76 0.03
N ASN A 71 11.36 -6.03 1.14
CA ASN A 71 12.39 -5.96 2.17
C ASN A 71 12.33 -7.21 3.07
N ARG A 72 13.18 -8.19 2.78
CA ARG A 72 13.29 -9.49 3.49
C ARG A 72 13.77 -9.38 4.96
N LYS A 73 14.04 -8.17 5.47
CA LYS A 73 14.57 -7.97 6.84
C LYS A 73 13.49 -7.81 7.91
N ASP A 74 12.24 -7.67 7.53
CA ASP A 74 11.15 -7.48 8.47
C ASP A 74 10.73 -8.82 9.09
N LYS A 75 11.05 -9.01 10.38
CA LYS A 75 10.58 -10.13 11.20
C LYS A 75 9.43 -9.65 12.08
N ILE A 76 8.21 -9.69 11.53
CA ILE A 76 6.99 -9.32 12.28
C ILE A 76 6.60 -10.45 13.23
N HIS A 77 6.68 -11.68 12.75
CA HIS A 77 6.33 -12.90 13.48
C HIS A 77 7.55 -13.79 13.66
N GLU A 78 7.57 -14.55 14.75
CA GLU A 78 8.59 -15.59 14.97
C GLU A 78 8.56 -16.64 13.87
N ASN A 79 7.36 -17.05 13.44
CA ASN A 79 7.21 -17.93 12.30
C ASN A 79 7.59 -17.17 11.00
N THR A 80 8.73 -17.56 10.42
CA THR A 80 9.30 -16.92 9.23
C THR A 80 8.38 -16.98 8.01
N GLU A 81 7.56 -18.03 7.87
CA GLU A 81 6.59 -18.17 6.79
C GLU A 81 5.55 -17.05 6.81
N CYS A 82 5.15 -16.59 8.00
CA CYS A 82 4.24 -15.46 8.16
C CYS A 82 4.84 -14.13 7.71
N ASN A 83 6.15 -14.05 7.50
CA ASN A 83 6.87 -12.84 7.04
C ASN A 83 7.17 -12.87 5.54
N ARG A 84 6.64 -13.84 4.80
CA ARG A 84 6.97 -14.04 3.37
C ARG A 84 6.49 -12.90 2.48
N TYR A 85 5.29 -12.39 2.74
CA TYR A 85 4.68 -11.29 2.00
C TYR A 85 4.27 -10.21 2.99
N ILE A 86 4.87 -9.01 2.85
CA ILE A 86 4.65 -7.91 3.79
C ILE A 86 3.91 -6.78 3.11
N TYR A 87 2.86 -6.30 3.79
CA TYR A 87 2.05 -5.16 3.37
C TYR A 87 2.05 -4.11 4.45
N ARG A 88 2.06 -2.82 4.08
CA ARG A 88 2.06 -1.69 5.02
C ARG A 88 0.99 -0.67 4.70
N GLY A 89 0.59 0.06 5.73
CA GLY A 89 -0.35 1.17 5.63
C GLY A 89 -0.08 2.25 6.65
N LYS A 90 -0.80 3.36 6.51
CA LYS A 90 -0.68 4.53 7.39
C LYS A 90 -1.84 4.66 8.37
N TYR A 91 -3.02 4.16 8.01
CA TYR A 91 -4.26 4.41 8.73
C TYR A 91 -4.76 3.13 9.39
N TRP A 92 -5.05 3.21 10.68
CA TRP A 92 -5.55 2.11 11.48
C TRP A 92 -6.53 2.64 12.51
N LEU A 93 -7.63 1.94 12.69
CA LEU A 93 -8.63 2.19 13.73
C LEU A 93 -8.74 0.95 14.62
N SER A 94 -8.65 1.19 15.93
CA SER A 94 -8.91 0.16 16.93
C SER A 94 -10.40 -0.18 16.98
N ARG A 95 -10.74 -1.33 17.53
CA ARG A 95 -12.12 -1.72 17.82
C ARG A 95 -12.86 -0.61 18.59
N ARG A 96 -12.22 -0.02 19.62
CA ARG A 96 -12.80 1.06 20.40
C ARG A 96 -13.15 2.28 19.54
N GLN A 97 -12.24 2.70 18.67
CA GLN A 97 -12.47 3.86 17.80
C GLN A 97 -13.58 3.62 16.77
N ILE A 98 -13.73 2.39 16.29
CA ILE A 98 -14.84 2.02 15.41
C ILE A 98 -16.16 2.04 16.17
N LEU A 99 -16.20 1.52 17.41
CA LEU A 99 -17.38 1.55 18.29
C LEU A 99 -17.91 2.96 18.53
N GLU A 100 -17.02 3.93 18.68
CA GLU A 100 -17.37 5.34 18.94
C GLU A 100 -18.10 5.99 17.75
N VAL A 101 -17.95 5.46 16.53
CA VAL A 101 -18.51 6.03 15.30
C VAL A 101 -19.66 5.18 14.75
N ASP A 102 -19.46 3.88 14.59
CA ASP A 102 -20.47 2.96 14.04
C ASP A 102 -20.26 1.54 14.58
N PHE A 103 -21.00 1.18 15.61
CA PHE A 103 -20.92 -0.13 16.26
C PHE A 103 -21.40 -1.28 15.36
N GLU A 104 -22.29 -1.01 14.38
CA GLU A 104 -22.84 -2.04 13.50
C GLU A 104 -21.74 -2.70 12.65
N ILE A 105 -20.72 -1.95 12.27
CA ILE A 105 -19.56 -2.49 11.53
C ILE A 105 -18.96 -3.67 12.26
N LEU A 106 -18.78 -3.53 13.58
CA LEU A 106 -18.20 -4.59 14.41
C LEU A 106 -19.11 -5.79 14.50
N ASN A 107 -20.41 -5.58 14.69
CA ASN A 107 -21.39 -6.67 14.75
C ASN A 107 -21.41 -7.45 13.42
N ILE A 108 -21.46 -6.74 12.29
CA ILE A 108 -21.43 -7.38 10.97
C ILE A 108 -20.14 -8.20 10.80
N PHE A 109 -18.97 -7.64 11.10
CA PHE A 109 -17.72 -8.38 10.97
C PHE A 109 -17.66 -9.57 11.93
N ASP A 110 -18.02 -9.39 13.20
CA ASP A 110 -17.99 -10.47 14.19
C ASP A 110 -18.95 -11.62 13.79
N ASP A 111 -20.08 -11.30 13.15
CA ASP A 111 -21.02 -12.31 12.64
C ASP A 111 -20.44 -13.03 11.41
N ILE A 112 -20.13 -12.31 10.33
CA ILE A 112 -19.74 -12.95 9.06
C ILE A 112 -18.38 -13.63 9.11
N LEU A 113 -17.47 -13.18 9.98
CA LEU A 113 -16.11 -13.72 10.06
C LEU A 113 -15.97 -14.87 11.04
N PHE A 114 -16.74 -14.88 12.13
CA PHE A 114 -16.57 -15.88 13.21
C PHE A 114 -17.74 -16.85 13.34
N LYS A 115 -18.94 -16.51 12.84
CA LYS A 115 -20.14 -17.33 13.00
C LYS A 115 -20.59 -17.96 11.68
N GLY A 116 -21.46 -18.94 11.77
CA GLY A 116 -22.05 -19.64 10.62
C GLY A 116 -21.09 -20.60 9.92
N LYS A 117 -21.59 -21.26 8.87
CA LYS A 117 -20.84 -22.28 8.11
C LYS A 117 -19.74 -21.69 7.20
N SER A 118 -19.88 -20.42 6.82
CA SER A 118 -18.96 -19.73 5.88
C SER A 118 -17.87 -18.91 6.57
N HIS A 119 -17.71 -19.03 7.90
CA HIS A 119 -16.75 -18.25 8.66
C HIS A 119 -15.31 -18.38 8.15
N LEU A 120 -14.49 -17.35 8.41
CA LEU A 120 -13.09 -17.30 7.97
C LEU A 120 -12.06 -17.60 9.07
N LYS A 121 -12.48 -18.19 10.19
CA LYS A 121 -11.57 -18.61 11.27
C LYS A 121 -10.51 -19.57 10.70
N ASN A 122 -9.28 -19.43 11.21
CA ASN A 122 -8.15 -20.27 10.85
C ASN A 122 -7.76 -20.26 9.36
N ARG A 123 -8.20 -19.26 8.59
CA ARG A 123 -7.75 -19.10 7.21
C ARG A 123 -6.39 -18.40 7.17
N ILE A 124 -5.51 -18.93 6.34
CA ILE A 124 -4.13 -18.44 6.20
C ILE A 124 -4.10 -17.20 5.28
N GLY A 125 -3.34 -16.19 5.72
CA GLY A 125 -3.05 -15.00 4.93
C GLY A 125 -4.20 -13.99 4.86
N ILE A 126 -4.02 -12.97 4.03
CA ILE A 126 -5.03 -11.93 3.80
C ILE A 126 -6.10 -12.49 2.86
N ARG A 127 -7.35 -12.48 3.32
CA ARG A 127 -8.51 -12.99 2.58
C ARG A 127 -9.46 -11.87 2.23
N ILE A 128 -9.73 -11.69 0.94
CA ILE A 128 -10.71 -10.71 0.48
C ILE A 128 -12.12 -11.21 0.82
N ILE A 129 -12.92 -10.33 1.39
CA ILE A 129 -14.32 -10.56 1.73
C ILE A 129 -15.15 -10.42 0.46
N THR A 130 -15.96 -11.44 0.18
CA THR A 130 -16.82 -11.51 -1.01
C THR A 130 -18.28 -11.73 -0.61
N ASP A 131 -19.20 -11.50 -1.54
CA ASP A 131 -20.64 -11.69 -1.32
C ASP A 131 -21.01 -13.07 -0.79
N LYS A 132 -20.17 -14.09 -1.06
CA LYS A 132 -20.37 -15.46 -0.55
C LYS A 132 -20.46 -15.56 0.97
N LEU A 133 -19.82 -14.65 1.71
CA LEU A 133 -19.91 -14.63 3.18
C LEU A 133 -21.26 -14.16 3.69
N PHE A 134 -22.00 -13.41 2.87
CA PHE A 134 -23.29 -12.83 3.24
C PHE A 134 -24.47 -13.75 2.92
N ILE A 135 -24.28 -14.89 2.25
CA ILE A 135 -25.36 -15.81 1.86
C ILE A 135 -26.23 -16.23 3.07
N HIS A 136 -25.63 -16.41 4.24
CA HIS A 136 -26.33 -16.79 5.47
C HIS A 136 -26.75 -15.60 6.35
N TRP A 137 -26.56 -14.39 5.84
CA TRP A 137 -26.79 -13.14 6.57
C TRP A 137 -27.62 -12.16 5.72
N PRO A 138 -28.93 -12.44 5.46
CA PRO A 138 -29.73 -11.68 4.50
C PRO A 138 -29.94 -10.21 4.88
N SER A 139 -29.74 -9.86 6.16
CA SER A 139 -29.79 -8.47 6.64
C SER A 139 -28.52 -7.68 6.36
N TYR A 140 -27.45 -8.29 5.89
CA TYR A 140 -26.18 -7.67 5.64
C TYR A 140 -25.80 -7.81 4.16
N ASP A 141 -25.11 -6.81 3.62
CA ASP A 141 -24.55 -6.86 2.27
C ASP A 141 -23.15 -6.22 2.24
N LEU A 142 -22.36 -6.66 1.26
CA LEU A 142 -20.96 -6.23 1.11
C LEU A 142 -20.84 -4.75 0.74
N ILE A 143 -21.76 -4.21 -0.04
CA ILE A 143 -21.70 -2.82 -0.53
C ILE A 143 -21.92 -1.87 0.63
N THR A 144 -22.95 -2.11 1.42
CA THR A 144 -23.26 -1.33 2.63
C THR A 144 -22.11 -1.40 3.63
N LEU A 145 -21.55 -2.60 3.92
CA LEU A 145 -20.41 -2.73 4.81
C LEU A 145 -19.18 -1.96 4.30
N LYS A 146 -18.89 -2.04 3.00
CA LYS A 146 -17.79 -1.27 2.39
C LYS A 146 -17.96 0.23 2.59
N ASN A 147 -19.16 0.75 2.36
CA ASN A 147 -19.47 2.16 2.51
C ASN A 147 -19.38 2.61 3.98
N LYS A 148 -19.89 1.82 4.92
CA LYS A 148 -19.77 2.08 6.36
C LYS A 148 -18.29 2.17 6.79
N VAL A 149 -17.47 1.18 6.44
CA VAL A 149 -16.04 1.16 6.77
C VAL A 149 -15.33 2.38 6.18
N LYS A 150 -15.58 2.70 4.90
CA LYS A 150 -15.01 3.90 4.26
C LYS A 150 -15.39 5.18 5.01
N ASN A 151 -16.68 5.33 5.36
CA ASN A 151 -17.18 6.54 6.03
C ASN A 151 -16.58 6.72 7.42
N VAL A 152 -16.41 5.65 8.20
CA VAL A 152 -15.74 5.71 9.52
C VAL A 152 -14.30 6.17 9.38
N PHE A 153 -13.55 5.65 8.39
CA PHE A 153 -12.18 6.11 8.14
C PHE A 153 -12.13 7.58 7.72
N LEU A 154 -13.02 8.01 6.82
CA LEU A 154 -13.10 9.41 6.42
C LEU A 154 -13.42 10.31 7.62
N HIS A 155 -14.47 9.99 8.39
CA HIS A 155 -14.87 10.75 9.57
C HIS A 155 -13.72 10.89 10.58
N TYR A 156 -13.05 9.77 10.91
CA TYR A 156 -12.01 9.75 11.94
C TYR A 156 -10.72 10.49 11.51
N PHE A 157 -10.31 10.36 10.26
CA PHE A 157 -9.07 10.96 9.80
C PHE A 157 -9.25 12.39 9.29
N GLN A 158 -10.39 12.76 8.71
CA GLN A 158 -10.72 14.15 8.40
C GLN A 158 -10.81 15.00 9.67
N LYS A 159 -11.54 14.53 10.69
CA LYS A 159 -11.65 15.23 11.96
C LYS A 159 -10.28 15.48 12.63
N LYS A 160 -9.38 14.50 12.58
CA LYS A 160 -8.01 14.69 13.13
C LYS A 160 -7.18 15.71 12.37
N GLU A 161 -7.34 15.81 11.06
CA GLU A 161 -6.66 16.84 10.29
C GLU A 161 -7.20 18.23 10.65
N GLU A 162 -8.50 18.38 10.80
CA GLU A 162 -9.15 19.64 11.24
C GLU A 162 -8.70 20.03 12.65
N GLU A 163 -8.77 19.13 13.64
CA GLU A 163 -8.29 19.35 15.01
C GLU A 163 -6.80 19.75 15.04
N TYR A 164 -5.96 19.12 14.21
CA TYR A 164 -4.54 19.45 14.11
C TYR A 164 -4.32 20.86 13.56
N PHE A 165 -5.12 21.29 12.58
CA PHE A 165 -5.06 22.65 12.03
C PHE A 165 -5.56 23.74 12.98
N GLU A 166 -6.52 23.42 13.86
CA GLU A 166 -7.03 24.37 14.86
C GLU A 166 -6.01 24.62 16.00
N ILE A 167 -5.24 23.62 16.39
CA ILE A 167 -4.27 23.69 17.48
C ILE A 167 -3.00 24.47 17.07
N ILE A 168 -2.70 24.61 15.78
CA ILE A 168 -1.50 25.31 15.31
C ILE A 168 -1.74 26.83 15.31
N PRO A 169 -0.97 27.62 16.07
CA PRO A 169 -1.03 29.09 16.04
C PRO A 169 -0.86 29.62 14.61
N ASN A 170 -1.61 30.66 14.26
CA ASN A 170 -1.63 31.24 12.90
C ASN A 170 -0.26 31.49 12.26
N LYS A 171 0.78 31.81 13.05
CA LYS A 171 2.17 31.99 12.56
C LYS A 171 2.80 30.70 12.01
N GLN A 172 2.53 29.56 12.64
CA GLN A 172 3.04 28.26 12.17
C GLN A 172 2.27 27.74 10.96
N LYS A 173 0.96 28.06 10.85
CA LYS A 173 0.16 27.78 9.66
C LYS A 173 0.72 28.44 8.41
N LEU A 174 1.13 29.72 8.53
CA LEU A 174 1.74 30.47 7.42
C LEU A 174 3.12 29.92 7.01
N GLN A 175 3.93 29.50 7.98
CA GLN A 175 5.23 28.90 7.68
C GLN A 175 5.11 27.54 6.99
N LYS A 176 4.21 26.67 7.45
CA LYS A 176 3.98 25.35 6.79
C LYS A 176 3.38 25.48 5.40
N LEU A 177 2.49 26.45 5.16
CA LEU A 177 1.99 26.77 3.82
C LEU A 177 3.10 27.31 2.89
N LYS A 178 4.03 28.10 3.42
CA LYS A 178 5.19 28.59 2.65
C LYS A 178 6.17 27.46 2.31
N ILE A 179 6.39 26.52 3.23
CA ILE A 179 7.25 25.36 3.01
C ILE A 179 6.61 24.44 1.95
N LYS A 180 5.31 24.09 2.08
CA LYS A 180 4.61 23.28 1.07
C LYS A 180 4.61 23.93 -0.33
N LYS A 181 4.42 25.25 -0.41
CA LYS A 181 4.50 25.96 -1.70
C LYS A 181 5.93 25.96 -2.28
N LYS A 182 6.94 25.99 -1.42
CA LYS A 182 8.33 25.92 -1.86
C LYS A 182 8.70 24.52 -2.37
N GLU A 183 8.28 23.49 -1.65
CA GLU A 183 8.46 22.09 -2.06
C GLU A 183 7.74 21.79 -3.39
N GLN A 184 6.52 22.32 -3.59
CA GLN A 184 5.81 22.20 -4.88
C GLN A 184 6.50 22.96 -6.02
N GLN A 185 7.03 24.15 -5.76
CA GLN A 185 7.79 24.90 -6.77
C GLN A 185 9.12 24.22 -7.12
N GLU A 186 9.82 23.66 -6.13
CA GLU A 186 11.05 22.89 -6.35
C GLU A 186 10.78 21.59 -7.13
N GLU A 187 9.63 20.93 -6.90
CA GLU A 187 9.19 19.77 -7.72
C GLU A 187 8.84 20.19 -9.15
N GLU A 188 8.11 21.28 -9.35
CA GLU A 188 7.78 21.79 -10.69
C GLU A 188 9.05 22.22 -11.44
N GLU A 189 9.98 22.91 -10.80
CA GLU A 189 11.26 23.31 -11.39
C GLU A 189 12.14 22.10 -11.74
N TYR A 190 12.12 21.04 -10.91
CA TYR A 190 12.81 19.78 -11.18
C TYR A 190 12.22 19.07 -12.41
N PHE A 191 10.90 19.09 -12.59
CA PHE A 191 10.23 18.51 -13.78
C PHE A 191 10.47 19.32 -15.07
N GLU A 192 10.74 20.63 -14.98
CA GLU A 192 11.12 21.44 -16.13
C GLU A 192 12.57 21.25 -16.58
N ILE A 193 13.46 20.93 -15.64
CA ILE A 193 14.91 20.75 -15.91
C ILE A 193 15.22 19.38 -16.59
N ILE A 194 14.45 18.34 -16.27
CA ILE A 194 14.67 17.00 -16.81
C ILE A 194 14.58 16.94 -18.35
N PRO A 195 13.59 17.55 -19.02
CA PRO A 195 13.53 17.55 -20.49
C PRO A 195 14.68 18.34 -21.14
N LYS A 196 15.14 19.42 -20.49
CA LYS A 196 16.27 20.24 -20.99
C LYS A 196 17.60 19.48 -20.89
N LYS A 197 17.85 18.77 -19.78
CA LYS A 197 19.05 17.91 -19.66
C LYS A 197 19.05 16.75 -20.64
N LYS A 198 17.91 16.08 -20.87
CA LYS A 198 17.81 15.01 -21.89
C LYS A 198 18.06 15.52 -23.32
N LYS A 199 17.68 16.78 -23.63
CA LYS A 199 18.00 17.38 -24.94
C LYS A 199 19.48 17.72 -25.10
N ILE A 200 20.14 18.17 -24.03
CA ILE A 200 21.59 18.49 -24.03
C ILE A 200 22.40 17.19 -24.21
N VAL A 201 22.10 16.16 -23.40
CA VAL A 201 22.80 14.86 -23.51
C VAL A 201 22.60 14.23 -24.91
N LYS A 202 21.39 14.27 -25.48
CA LYS A 202 21.19 13.79 -26.86
C LYS A 202 21.97 14.57 -27.92
N LYS A 203 22.13 15.87 -27.71
CA LYS A 203 22.89 16.70 -28.64
C LYS A 203 24.39 16.44 -28.56
N GLU A 204 24.90 16.21 -27.35
CA GLU A 204 26.30 15.81 -27.11
C GLU A 204 26.58 14.40 -27.67
N GLU A 205 25.66 13.43 -27.53
CA GLU A 205 25.76 12.10 -28.12
C GLU A 205 25.70 12.13 -29.65
N GLU A 206 24.88 12.99 -30.28
CA GLU A 206 24.79 13.18 -31.72
C GLU A 206 26.08 13.88 -32.29
N GLU A 207 26.67 14.85 -31.58
CA GLU A 207 27.92 15.50 -31.94
C GLU A 207 29.13 14.54 -31.82
N GLU A 208 29.18 13.66 -30.79
CA GLU A 208 30.20 12.63 -30.66
C GLU A 208 30.09 11.53 -31.74
N GLU A 209 28.86 11.15 -32.15
CA GLU A 209 28.67 10.20 -33.25
C GLU A 209 29.10 10.80 -34.62
N GLU A 210 28.87 12.08 -34.89
CA GLU A 210 29.31 12.74 -36.12
C GLU A 210 30.86 12.84 -36.14
N GLU A 211 31.52 13.19 -35.03
CA GLU A 211 32.98 13.25 -34.93
C GLU A 211 33.63 11.88 -35.11
N TYR A 212 32.96 10.79 -34.68
CA TYR A 212 33.43 9.42 -34.86
C TYR A 212 33.36 8.93 -36.31
N PHE A 213 32.42 9.43 -37.11
CA PHE A 213 32.29 9.10 -38.54
C PHE A 213 33.30 9.82 -39.41
N GLU A 214 33.83 10.99 -39.05
CA GLU A 214 34.88 11.69 -39.79
C GLU A 214 36.29 11.10 -39.61
N ILE A 215 36.53 10.33 -38.55
CA ILE A 215 37.85 9.80 -38.18
C ILE A 215 38.16 8.40 -38.76
N ILE A 216 37.22 7.74 -39.44
CA ILE A 216 37.47 6.43 -40.06
C ILE A 216 38.09 6.65 -41.47
N PRO A 217 39.42 6.55 -41.60
CA PRO A 217 40.02 6.72 -42.91
C PRO A 217 39.77 5.52 -43.81
N LYS A 218 39.32 5.77 -45.02
CA LYS A 218 39.34 5.01 -46.29
C LYS A 218 40.20 3.74 -46.41
N LYS A 219 40.36 2.90 -45.42
CA LYS A 219 41.19 1.67 -45.47
C LYS A 219 40.44 0.36 -45.71
N GLN A 220 39.12 0.38 -45.83
CA GLN A 220 38.35 -0.85 -46.08
C GLN A 220 37.96 -1.10 -47.54
N ASN A 221 38.23 -0.18 -48.48
CA ASN A 221 37.91 -0.40 -49.88
C ASN A 221 38.95 -1.24 -50.67
N LEU A 222 40.03 -1.67 -50.03
CA LEU A 222 41.08 -2.48 -50.69
C LEU A 222 40.90 -4.00 -50.50
N ARG A 223 39.96 -4.45 -49.70
CA ARG A 223 39.78 -5.89 -49.43
C ARG A 223 38.64 -6.55 -50.21
N ILE A 224 37.80 -5.77 -50.91
CA ILE A 224 36.68 -6.29 -51.71
C ILE A 224 37.12 -6.54 -53.18
N MET A 225 38.26 -6.02 -53.62
CA MET A 225 38.75 -6.24 -55.00
C MET A 225 39.51 -7.55 -55.21
N TYR A 226 39.83 -8.31 -54.15
CA TYR A 226 40.61 -9.57 -54.27
C TYR A 226 39.76 -10.87 -54.23
N LEU A 227 38.47 -10.79 -54.14
CA LEU A 227 37.59 -11.99 -54.07
C LEU A 227 36.67 -12.15 -55.29
N LYS A 228 36.95 -11.46 -56.42
CA LYS A 228 36.19 -11.63 -57.68
C LYS A 228 36.96 -12.29 -58.82
N ASN A 229 38.15 -12.82 -58.54
CA ASN A 229 38.93 -13.62 -59.55
C ASN A 229 39.51 -14.84 -58.86
N ILE A 230 38.72 -15.83 -58.53
CA ILE A 230 38.96 -17.28 -58.49
C ILE A 230 37.64 -17.99 -58.70
#